data_199fe382146b1e72838cb3a73b351c2d
#
_entry.id   199fe382146b1e72838cb3a73b351c2d
#
_cell.length_a   1.000
_cell.length_b   1.000
_cell.length_c   1.000
_cell.angle_alpha   90.00
_cell.angle_beta   90.00
_cell.angle_gamma   90.00
#
_symmetry.space_group_name_H-M   'P 1'
#
loop_
_entity.id
_entity.type
_entity.pdbx_description
1 polymer ?
#
loop_
_entity_poly.entity_id
_entity_poly.type
_entity_poly.pdbx_seq_one_letter_code
_entity_poly.pdbx_strand_id
1 'polypeptide(L)'
;MAFCPNCGSPADGRFCPKCGAAVAAGATGAGAPGAVPTAGVSGISDNAAGALCYLFGFITGILFLVLAPYNQNRTVRFHAFQSIFLNLAWIVAWIAITIVGIALHVIPILGTIIMLCLHFALGIGALIVWLYMMFKTFNGEKIVLPVIGPMAEKQAGTV
;
A
#
# COMPACT_ATOMS: atom_id res chain seq x y z
N MET A 1 24.63 -29.67 13.35
CA MET A 1 24.95 -29.20 11.98
C MET A 1 23.70 -28.57 11.42
N ALA A 2 23.78 -27.28 11.08
CA ALA A 2 22.65 -26.57 10.44
C ALA A 2 22.78 -26.72 8.92
N PHE A 3 21.65 -26.80 8.21
CA PHE A 3 21.64 -26.84 6.77
C PHE A 3 21.19 -25.48 6.21
N CYS A 4 21.80 -25.04 5.14
CA CYS A 4 21.43 -23.80 4.47
C CYS A 4 20.01 -23.91 3.88
N PRO A 5 19.07 -23.01 4.25
CA PRO A 5 17.69 -23.06 3.75
C PRO A 5 17.58 -22.78 2.24
N ASN A 6 18.60 -22.19 1.64
CA ASN A 6 18.59 -21.83 0.22
C ASN A 6 19.16 -22.91 -0.71
N CYS A 7 20.16 -23.67 -0.28
CA CYS A 7 20.84 -24.67 -1.15
C CYS A 7 20.99 -26.04 -0.51
N GLY A 8 20.51 -26.27 0.71
CA GLY A 8 20.57 -27.58 1.41
C GLY A 8 21.97 -28.04 1.85
N SER A 9 23.04 -27.26 1.63
CA SER A 9 24.39 -27.61 2.05
C SER A 9 24.59 -27.46 3.55
N PRO A 10 25.42 -28.30 4.23
CA PRO A 10 25.77 -28.10 5.61
C PRO A 10 26.52 -26.77 5.77
N ALA A 11 26.13 -25.97 6.77
CA ALA A 11 26.69 -24.66 7.04
C ALA A 11 26.81 -24.44 8.55
N ASP A 12 28.05 -24.34 9.04
CA ASP A 12 28.35 -24.15 10.46
C ASP A 12 28.65 -22.67 10.82
N GLY A 13 28.45 -21.74 9.88
CA GLY A 13 28.75 -20.32 10.05
C GLY A 13 27.53 -19.41 9.81
N ARG A 14 27.75 -18.10 9.95
CA ARG A 14 26.74 -17.06 9.68
C ARG A 14 26.34 -16.97 8.21
N PHE A 15 27.18 -17.49 7.31
CA PHE A 15 26.94 -17.50 5.86
C PHE A 15 27.26 -18.87 5.30
N CYS A 16 26.47 -19.33 4.33
CA CYS A 16 26.69 -20.58 3.64
C CYS A 16 27.93 -20.48 2.72
N PRO A 17 28.93 -21.40 2.85
CA PRO A 17 30.12 -21.33 2.04
C PRO A 17 29.88 -21.67 0.57
N LYS A 18 28.72 -22.27 0.23
CA LYS A 18 28.39 -22.68 -1.13
C LYS A 18 27.57 -21.63 -1.90
N CYS A 19 26.66 -20.91 -1.25
CA CYS A 19 25.76 -19.96 -1.92
C CYS A 19 25.75 -18.54 -1.33
N GLY A 20 26.53 -18.29 -0.27
CA GLY A 20 26.64 -16.97 0.36
C GLY A 20 25.41 -16.54 1.19
N ALA A 21 24.35 -17.36 1.22
CA ALA A 21 23.15 -17.01 1.98
C ALA A 21 23.42 -16.97 3.49
N ALA A 22 22.82 -16.01 4.21
CA ALA A 22 22.92 -15.94 5.67
C ALA A 22 22.21 -17.13 6.31
N VAL A 23 22.91 -17.86 7.17
CA VAL A 23 22.39 -18.98 7.97
C VAL A 23 22.22 -18.50 9.39
N ALA A 24 20.98 -18.29 9.83
CA ALA A 24 20.70 -17.90 11.20
C ALA A 24 21.01 -19.08 12.14
N ALA A 25 22.03 -18.94 12.95
CA ALA A 25 22.33 -19.88 14.02
C ALA A 25 21.24 -19.75 15.10
N GLY A 26 20.33 -20.73 15.17
CA GLY A 26 19.47 -20.97 16.34
C GLY A 26 18.24 -20.08 16.47
N ALA A 27 17.22 -20.32 15.66
CA ALA A 27 15.84 -19.97 16.02
C ALA A 27 14.91 -21.17 15.71
N THR A 28 14.67 -21.98 16.74
CA THR A 28 13.50 -22.87 16.79
C THR A 28 12.27 -22.00 16.96
N GLY A 29 11.56 -21.73 15.88
CA GLY A 29 10.31 -20.98 15.90
C GLY A 29 9.67 -21.05 14.53
N ALA A 30 8.57 -21.80 14.42
CA ALA A 30 7.75 -21.89 13.22
C ALA A 30 7.22 -20.51 12.83
N GLY A 31 7.80 -19.92 11.78
CA GLY A 31 7.35 -18.68 11.17
C GLY A 31 7.10 -18.90 9.68
N ALA A 32 5.98 -18.45 9.21
CA ALA A 32 5.45 -18.58 7.87
C ALA A 32 6.46 -18.26 6.75
N PRO A 33 6.39 -18.97 5.58
CA PRO A 33 7.26 -18.74 4.45
C PRO A 33 6.89 -17.42 3.76
N GLY A 34 7.80 -16.46 3.74
CA GLY A 34 7.61 -15.28 2.91
C GLY A 34 8.24 -13.97 3.34
N ALA A 35 8.81 -13.85 4.53
CA ALA A 35 9.51 -12.63 4.90
C ALA A 35 11.02 -12.80 4.73
N VAL A 36 11.59 -12.34 3.64
CA VAL A 36 13.01 -12.07 3.53
C VAL A 36 13.27 -10.83 4.39
N PRO A 37 14.03 -10.93 5.51
CA PRO A 37 14.45 -9.73 6.21
C PRO A 37 15.51 -9.03 5.34
N THR A 38 15.10 -8.00 4.64
CA THR A 38 16.02 -7.03 4.04
C THR A 38 16.75 -6.35 5.19
N ALA A 39 17.99 -6.77 5.43
CA ALA A 39 18.88 -6.20 6.43
C ALA A 39 19.09 -4.71 6.15
N GLY A 40 18.56 -3.89 7.04
CA GLY A 40 19.11 -2.63 7.50
C GLY A 40 19.80 -1.69 6.52
N VAL A 41 19.04 -1.03 5.67
CA VAL A 41 19.28 0.39 5.41
C VAL A 41 18.46 1.11 6.49
N SER A 42 19.06 2.04 7.24
CA SER A 42 18.39 2.85 8.24
C SER A 42 17.34 3.75 7.57
N GLY A 43 16.20 3.16 7.24
CA GLY A 43 15.07 3.74 6.57
C GLY A 43 13.80 3.49 7.38
N ILE A 44 12.73 4.11 6.95
CA ILE A 44 11.38 3.93 7.47
C ILE A 44 10.97 2.45 7.27
N SER A 45 10.31 1.84 8.25
CA SER A 45 9.82 0.46 8.12
C SER A 45 8.85 0.34 6.94
N ASP A 46 8.77 -0.85 6.33
CA ASP A 46 7.89 -1.12 5.17
C ASP A 46 6.43 -0.77 5.46
N ASN A 47 5.96 -1.04 6.67
CA ASN A 47 4.61 -0.69 7.11
C ASN A 47 4.41 0.82 7.17
N ALA A 48 5.38 1.55 7.73
CA ALA A 48 5.33 3.01 7.79
C ALA A 48 5.44 3.62 6.38
N ALA A 49 6.31 3.09 5.52
CA ALA A 49 6.42 3.52 4.13
C ALA A 49 5.10 3.28 3.37
N GLY A 50 4.49 2.11 3.55
CA GLY A 50 3.18 1.79 2.98
C GLY A 50 2.08 2.74 3.46
N ALA A 51 2.04 3.06 4.76
CA ALA A 51 1.08 4.04 5.31
C ALA A 51 1.32 5.46 4.78
N LEU A 52 2.57 5.87 4.64
CA LEU A 52 2.95 7.16 4.08
C LEU A 52 2.54 7.32 2.61
N CYS A 53 2.38 6.22 1.85
CA CYS A 53 1.83 6.28 0.50
C CYS A 53 0.42 6.88 0.45
N TYR A 54 -0.35 6.77 1.55
CA TYR A 54 -1.70 7.35 1.64
C TYR A 54 -1.72 8.79 2.15
N LEU A 55 -0.63 9.30 2.76
CA LEU A 55 -0.61 10.58 3.47
C LEU A 55 -1.02 11.76 2.58
N PHE A 56 -0.39 11.92 1.41
CA PHE A 56 -0.74 12.92 0.40
C PHE A 56 -1.29 12.29 -0.89
N GLY A 57 -1.87 11.10 -0.76
CA GLY A 57 -2.53 10.41 -1.84
C GLY A 57 -1.60 10.04 -2.99
N PHE A 58 -1.91 10.49 -4.21
CA PHE A 58 -1.12 10.11 -5.39
C PHE A 58 0.30 10.69 -5.39
N ILE A 59 0.55 11.84 -4.73
CA ILE A 59 1.88 12.47 -4.68
C ILE A 59 2.86 11.57 -3.93
N THR A 60 2.52 11.14 -2.72
CA THR A 60 3.37 10.23 -1.94
C THR A 60 3.43 8.84 -2.56
N GLY A 61 2.33 8.36 -3.15
CA GLY A 61 2.32 7.11 -3.90
C GLY A 61 3.36 7.11 -5.03
N ILE A 62 3.38 8.15 -5.87
CA ILE A 62 4.38 8.29 -6.93
C ILE A 62 5.80 8.42 -6.36
N LEU A 63 5.96 9.20 -5.29
CA LEU A 63 7.27 9.38 -4.65
C LEU A 63 7.88 8.05 -4.22
N PHE A 64 7.11 7.19 -3.55
CA PHE A 64 7.58 5.87 -3.10
C PHE A 64 7.79 4.86 -4.24
N LEU A 65 7.16 5.05 -5.39
CA LEU A 65 7.45 4.25 -6.60
C LEU A 65 8.79 4.60 -7.25
N VAL A 66 9.30 5.82 -7.04
CA VAL A 66 10.57 6.28 -7.61
C VAL A 66 11.71 6.16 -6.60
N LEU A 67 11.42 6.32 -5.31
CA LEU A 67 12.42 6.39 -4.25
C LEU A 67 13.02 5.01 -3.93
N ALA A 68 14.32 4.82 -4.18
CA ALA A 68 15.05 3.66 -3.70
C ALA A 68 15.31 3.77 -2.18
N PRO A 69 15.25 2.67 -1.41
CA PRO A 69 15.03 1.28 -1.83
C PRO A 69 13.55 0.84 -1.90
N TYR A 70 12.59 1.73 -1.57
CA TYR A 70 11.17 1.42 -1.42
C TYR A 70 10.50 0.97 -2.73
N ASN A 71 10.99 1.47 -3.87
CA ASN A 71 10.52 1.10 -5.21
C ASN A 71 10.77 -0.37 -5.58
N GLN A 72 11.64 -1.07 -4.85
CA GLN A 72 11.92 -2.51 -5.03
C GLN A 72 11.06 -3.39 -4.11
N ASN A 73 10.46 -2.80 -3.08
CA ASN A 73 9.64 -3.52 -2.13
C ASN A 73 8.21 -3.70 -2.67
N ARG A 74 7.83 -4.96 -2.91
CA ARG A 74 6.52 -5.31 -3.46
C ARG A 74 5.35 -4.81 -2.60
N THR A 75 5.50 -4.82 -1.27
CA THR A 75 4.46 -4.35 -0.34
C THR A 75 4.27 -2.84 -0.46
N VAL A 76 5.36 -2.07 -0.44
CA VAL A 76 5.30 -0.61 -0.58
C VAL A 76 4.74 -0.23 -1.96
N ARG A 77 5.17 -0.89 -3.04
CA ARG A 77 4.64 -0.69 -4.38
C ARG A 77 3.14 -0.95 -4.47
N PHE A 78 2.67 -2.03 -3.83
CA PHE A 78 1.24 -2.32 -3.78
C PHE A 78 0.45 -1.17 -3.14
N HIS A 79 0.88 -0.69 -1.97
CA HIS A 79 0.22 0.44 -1.30
C HIS A 79 0.32 1.74 -2.08
N ALA A 80 1.44 1.98 -2.75
CA ALA A 80 1.64 3.14 -3.62
C ALA A 80 0.66 3.13 -4.81
N PHE A 81 0.54 2.02 -5.55
CA PHE A 81 -0.43 1.91 -6.64
C PHE A 81 -1.87 2.00 -6.13
N GLN A 82 -2.17 1.35 -5.00
CA GLN A 82 -3.51 1.38 -4.42
C GLN A 82 -3.90 2.81 -4.00
N SER A 83 -2.99 3.59 -3.41
CA SER A 83 -3.24 4.98 -3.04
C SER A 83 -3.48 5.87 -4.28
N ILE A 84 -2.71 5.68 -5.35
CA ILE A 84 -2.89 6.39 -6.61
C ILE A 84 -4.28 6.09 -7.21
N PHE A 85 -4.64 4.82 -7.33
CA PHE A 85 -5.93 4.43 -7.90
C PHE A 85 -7.11 4.85 -7.02
N LEU A 86 -6.95 4.81 -5.69
CA LEU A 86 -7.97 5.29 -4.76
C LEU A 86 -8.22 6.79 -4.94
N ASN A 87 -7.16 7.60 -5.04
CA ASN A 87 -7.31 9.03 -5.27
C ASN A 87 -7.94 9.33 -6.64
N LEU A 88 -7.54 8.59 -7.68
CA LEU A 88 -8.15 8.73 -9.00
C LEU A 88 -9.65 8.40 -8.95
N ALA A 89 -10.04 7.33 -8.25
CA ALA A 89 -11.44 6.97 -8.07
C ALA A 89 -12.24 8.06 -7.34
N TRP A 90 -11.66 8.70 -6.31
CA TRP A 90 -12.28 9.82 -5.62
C TRP A 90 -12.45 11.05 -6.52
N ILE A 91 -11.44 11.38 -7.32
CA ILE A 91 -11.53 12.48 -8.29
C ILE A 91 -12.67 12.21 -9.29
N VAL A 92 -12.75 11.00 -9.83
CA VAL A 92 -13.80 10.61 -10.77
C VAL A 92 -15.18 10.69 -10.10
N ALA A 93 -15.32 10.19 -8.87
CA ALA A 93 -16.57 10.28 -8.12
C ALA A 93 -16.98 11.73 -7.85
N TRP A 94 -16.03 12.59 -7.49
CA TRP A 94 -16.27 14.01 -7.27
C TRP A 94 -16.76 14.71 -8.54
N ILE A 95 -16.11 14.46 -9.66
CA ILE A 95 -16.50 15.02 -10.97
C ILE A 95 -17.89 14.51 -11.36
N ALA A 96 -18.19 13.23 -11.19
CA ALA A 96 -19.49 12.66 -11.52
C ALA A 96 -20.62 13.31 -10.71
N ILE A 97 -20.43 13.47 -9.39
CA ILE A 97 -21.40 14.17 -8.53
C ILE A 97 -21.57 15.63 -8.97
N THR A 98 -20.49 16.31 -9.32
CA THR A 98 -20.54 17.70 -9.78
C THR A 98 -21.33 17.85 -11.08
N ILE A 99 -21.13 16.92 -12.05
CA ILE A 99 -21.89 16.90 -13.31
C ILE A 99 -23.39 16.70 -13.04
N VAL A 100 -23.76 15.77 -12.16
CA VAL A 100 -25.15 15.57 -11.74
C VAL A 100 -25.70 16.82 -11.08
N GLY A 101 -24.86 17.52 -10.29
CA GLY A 101 -25.24 18.78 -9.64
C GLY A 101 -25.62 19.88 -10.59
N ILE A 102 -24.94 20.01 -11.72
CA ILE A 102 -25.28 21.01 -12.75
C ILE A 102 -26.74 20.84 -13.20
N ALA A 103 -27.19 19.61 -13.40
CA ALA A 103 -28.58 19.33 -13.78
C ALA A 103 -29.57 19.65 -12.63
N LEU A 104 -29.19 19.43 -11.38
CA LEU A 104 -30.03 19.69 -10.22
C LEU A 104 -30.16 21.18 -9.86
N HIS A 105 -29.29 22.04 -10.40
CA HIS A 105 -29.36 23.49 -10.19
C HIS A 105 -30.57 24.16 -10.88
N VAL A 106 -31.33 23.43 -11.70
CA VAL A 106 -32.65 23.87 -12.21
C VAL A 106 -33.61 24.21 -11.06
N ILE A 107 -33.42 23.58 -9.86
CA ILE A 107 -34.13 23.90 -8.64
C ILE A 107 -33.11 24.54 -7.66
N PRO A 108 -32.96 25.89 -7.63
CA PRO A 108 -31.76 26.52 -7.06
C PRO A 108 -31.48 26.16 -5.59
N ILE A 109 -32.50 26.30 -4.74
CA ILE A 109 -32.33 26.08 -3.28
C ILE A 109 -32.19 24.59 -2.97
N LEU A 110 -33.12 23.77 -3.47
CA LEU A 110 -33.14 22.33 -3.18
C LEU A 110 -31.94 21.62 -3.81
N GLY A 111 -31.60 21.96 -5.06
CA GLY A 111 -30.43 21.43 -5.73
C GLY A 111 -29.12 21.72 -5.00
N THR A 112 -28.97 22.95 -4.52
CA THR A 112 -27.77 23.33 -3.74
C THR A 112 -27.68 22.54 -2.42
N ILE A 113 -28.78 22.37 -1.69
CA ILE A 113 -28.78 21.59 -0.43
C ILE A 113 -28.42 20.13 -0.70
N ILE A 114 -29.03 19.51 -1.71
CA ILE A 114 -28.74 18.11 -2.08
C ILE A 114 -27.25 17.96 -2.43
N MET A 115 -26.71 18.85 -3.25
CA MET A 115 -25.31 18.80 -3.66
C MET A 115 -24.36 19.00 -2.48
N LEU A 116 -24.67 19.91 -1.57
CA LEU A 116 -23.88 20.08 -0.35
C LEU A 116 -23.85 18.80 0.49
N CYS A 117 -25.01 18.16 0.69
CA CYS A 117 -25.10 16.90 1.42
C CYS A 117 -24.32 15.76 0.72
N LEU A 118 -24.41 15.65 -0.60
CA LEU A 118 -23.69 14.62 -1.37
C LEU A 118 -22.17 14.81 -1.29
N HIS A 119 -21.68 16.04 -1.50
CA HIS A 119 -20.25 16.32 -1.39
C HIS A 119 -19.73 16.12 0.04
N PHE A 120 -20.52 16.49 1.04
CA PHE A 120 -20.18 16.27 2.45
C PHE A 120 -20.11 14.78 2.79
N ALA A 121 -21.10 13.99 2.35
CA ALA A 121 -21.11 12.55 2.54
C ALA A 121 -19.93 11.86 1.83
N LEU A 122 -19.62 12.28 0.58
CA LEU A 122 -18.46 11.80 -0.14
C LEU A 122 -17.16 12.15 0.59
N GLY A 123 -17.03 13.39 1.08
CA GLY A 123 -15.84 13.83 1.82
C GLY A 123 -15.62 13.06 3.12
N ILE A 124 -16.69 12.81 3.90
CA ILE A 124 -16.62 11.97 5.12
C ILE A 124 -16.26 10.55 4.75
N GLY A 125 -16.88 9.97 3.72
CA GLY A 125 -16.54 8.62 3.24
C GLY A 125 -15.07 8.51 2.84
N ALA A 126 -14.56 9.50 2.10
CA ALA A 126 -13.14 9.58 1.74
C ALA A 126 -12.23 9.63 2.97
N LEU A 127 -12.57 10.47 3.95
CA LEU A 127 -11.79 10.61 5.18
C LEU A 127 -11.75 9.29 5.99
N ILE A 128 -12.89 8.62 6.11
CA ILE A 128 -12.97 7.34 6.82
C ILE A 128 -12.11 6.28 6.13
N VAL A 129 -12.24 6.12 4.82
CA VAL A 129 -11.43 5.16 4.04
C VAL A 129 -9.95 5.50 4.12
N TRP A 130 -9.60 6.78 4.01
CA TRP A 130 -8.23 7.26 4.11
C TRP A 130 -7.59 6.91 5.46
N LEU A 131 -8.26 7.26 6.58
CA LEU A 131 -7.79 6.95 7.92
C LEU A 131 -7.70 5.44 8.15
N TYR A 132 -8.71 4.68 7.70
CA TYR A 132 -8.74 3.23 7.82
C TYR A 132 -7.56 2.58 7.09
N MET A 133 -7.31 2.96 5.83
CA MET A 133 -6.21 2.43 5.04
C MET A 133 -4.86 2.77 5.64
N MET A 134 -4.66 4.03 6.07
CA MET A 134 -3.41 4.46 6.68
C MET A 134 -3.14 3.71 7.99
N PHE A 135 -4.14 3.58 8.86
CA PHE A 135 -4.02 2.90 10.15
C PHE A 135 -3.75 1.39 9.98
N LYS A 136 -4.51 0.72 9.12
CA LYS A 136 -4.35 -0.72 8.87
C LYS A 136 -2.99 -1.05 8.25
N THR A 137 -2.56 -0.27 7.27
CA THR A 137 -1.25 -0.44 6.63
C THR A 137 -0.10 -0.20 7.62
N PHE A 138 -0.23 0.79 8.50
CA PHE A 138 0.76 1.05 9.55
C PHE A 138 0.92 -0.14 10.50
N ASN A 139 -0.18 -0.84 10.81
CA ASN A 139 -0.17 -2.07 11.60
C ASN A 139 0.31 -3.32 10.81
N GLY A 140 0.72 -3.17 9.56
CA GLY A 140 1.22 -4.26 8.74
C GLY A 140 0.13 -5.13 8.08
N GLU A 141 -1.13 -4.70 8.14
CA GLU A 141 -2.23 -5.40 7.49
C GLU A 141 -2.35 -4.98 6.02
N LYS A 142 -2.30 -5.97 5.12
CA LYS A 142 -2.52 -5.75 3.69
C LYS A 142 -4.02 -5.80 3.38
N ILE A 143 -4.63 -4.63 3.27
CA ILE A 143 -6.03 -4.51 2.85
C ILE A 143 -6.10 -4.37 1.33
N VAL A 144 -6.77 -5.31 0.69
CA VAL A 144 -7.03 -5.30 -0.76
C VAL A 144 -8.42 -4.73 -0.99
N LEU A 145 -8.51 -3.49 -1.49
CA LEU A 145 -9.78 -2.87 -1.82
C LEU A 145 -10.45 -3.59 -2.99
N PRO A 146 -11.79 -3.75 -2.99
CA PRO A 146 -12.49 -4.31 -4.13
C PRO A 146 -12.23 -3.46 -5.38
N VAL A 147 -12.03 -4.10 -6.54
CA VAL A 147 -11.71 -3.47 -7.84
C VAL A 147 -10.31 -2.85 -7.91
N ILE A 148 -9.97 -1.92 -7.02
CA ILE A 148 -8.68 -1.19 -7.00
C ILE A 148 -7.53 -2.11 -6.56
N GLY A 149 -7.77 -2.95 -5.56
CA GLY A 149 -6.75 -3.83 -4.98
C GLY A 149 -6.14 -4.81 -5.99
N PRO A 150 -6.94 -5.59 -6.72
CA PRO A 150 -6.41 -6.49 -7.77
C PRO A 150 -5.64 -5.76 -8.87
N MET A 151 -6.04 -4.52 -9.22
CA MET A 151 -5.30 -3.69 -10.18
C MET A 151 -3.94 -3.28 -9.61
N ALA A 152 -3.91 -2.86 -8.33
CA ALA A 152 -2.66 -2.50 -7.65
C ALA A 152 -1.72 -3.70 -7.50
N GLU A 153 -2.24 -4.90 -7.19
CA GLU A 153 -1.46 -6.14 -7.11
C GLU A 153 -0.80 -6.49 -8.44
N LYS A 154 -1.57 -6.39 -9.52
CA LYS A 154 -1.06 -6.65 -10.87
C LYS A 154 0.09 -5.71 -11.22
N GLN A 155 -0.05 -4.41 -10.94
CA GLN A 155 1.00 -3.42 -11.21
C GLN A 155 2.21 -3.58 -10.28
N ALA A 156 2.01 -3.92 -9.02
CA ALA A 156 3.10 -4.16 -8.09
C ALA A 156 3.93 -5.41 -8.42
N GLY A 157 3.35 -6.40 -9.13
CA GLY A 157 3.97 -7.65 -9.52
C GLY A 157 4.62 -7.66 -10.91
N THR A 158 4.46 -6.63 -11.72
CA THR A 158 4.89 -6.58 -13.15
C THR A 158 6.32 -6.06 -13.37
N VAL A 159 7.09 -5.85 -12.30
CA VAL A 159 8.52 -5.43 -12.42
C VAL A 159 9.41 -6.32 -11.58
#